data_88098a346440963c71154528c2ee3dfe
#
_entry.id   88098a346440963c71154528c2ee3dfe
#
_cell.length_a   1.000
_cell.length_b   1.000
_cell.length_c   1.000
_cell.angle_alpha   90.00
_cell.angle_beta   90.00
_cell.angle_gamma   90.00
#
_symmetry.space_group_name_H-M   'P 1'
#
loop_
_entity.id
_entity.type
_entity.pdbx_description
1 polymer ?
#
loop_
_entity_poly.entity_id
_entity_poly.type
_entity_poly.pdbx_seq_one_letter_code
_entity_poly.pdbx_strand_id
1 'polypeptide(L)'
;MKYVFFVCSIFSVIVVFSICIFIFIYSLPIFKETGFLKFVFGMNWSPSSKHFGIFPMIVGSVYITILSTLLGGGFGFFTAVYISMFAPNKLKVILSQVIDLLAGIPSIVYGFFGMSVLVPFLKNISPNDIGEGVLASSIILAVMILPTITSITKYNLEAVYKYYYDGARALGNTHSQAVFGVIVKAAKSGIFSAIVLGMGRAIGETMAVMMVAGNAPFIPQDLFSYFRTMTINIALEMGYATGIHRSALIGTAFVLLLFILIINIILSLLKRNNLYFSFSFTSLFKKNKELKTDINNFSFKNYEMKMQTIKGDMLKYISIFATAVSTLFLVFIVVFILVRGLPHITLNLLFGKSNNSQMTLLPAIVSTSMMLFMSLIIAIPLGVFAAIYLTEYSKAKSKLIALIRIFTDSLSGIPSIVFGLFGMLVFANLLGIGRSILAGSLTLVLIILPSIIRQTEETLMSIPASLREGSLALGASKVRTIFQIVLPCGFSGIMTSVILSIGRIVGESAALIYTAGAVRYMPKGYLSSGSSFSVMMWMFSSEGLYINQTFATASILLIMIIVLNALLFFVNKKLKKDY
;
A
#
# COMPACT_ATOMS: atom_id res chain seq x y z
N MET A 1 -23.88 6.90 -24.09
CA MET A 1 -23.05 7.24 -22.92
C MET A 1 -23.34 6.39 -21.68
N LYS A 2 -24.59 6.28 -21.18
CA LYS A 2 -24.91 5.48 -19.97
C LYS A 2 -24.40 4.03 -20.06
N TYR A 3 -24.57 3.36 -21.18
CA TYR A 3 -24.11 1.98 -21.39
C TYR A 3 -22.57 1.87 -21.42
N VAL A 4 -21.88 2.87 -21.98
CA VAL A 4 -20.39 2.92 -21.98
C VAL A 4 -19.88 3.01 -20.54
N PHE A 5 -20.43 3.92 -19.73
CA PHE A 5 -20.05 4.05 -18.32
C PHE A 5 -20.36 2.78 -17.51
N PHE A 6 -21.49 2.13 -17.81
CA PHE A 6 -21.86 0.84 -17.22
C PHE A 6 -20.85 -0.26 -17.53
N VAL A 7 -20.48 -0.41 -18.81
CA VAL A 7 -19.49 -1.40 -19.25
C VAL A 7 -18.15 -1.17 -18.56
N CYS A 8 -17.68 0.09 -18.47
CA CYS A 8 -16.45 0.41 -17.75
C CYS A 8 -16.51 0.04 -16.25
N SER A 9 -17.69 0.21 -15.61
CA SER A 9 -17.83 -0.16 -14.19
C SER A 9 -17.91 -1.67 -13.97
N ILE A 10 -18.51 -2.43 -14.91
CA ILE A 10 -18.54 -3.90 -14.83
C ILE A 10 -17.18 -4.50 -15.16
N PHE A 11 -16.36 -3.82 -15.94
CA PHE A 11 -15.02 -4.30 -16.29
C PHE A 11 -14.18 -4.62 -15.03
N SER A 12 -14.24 -3.79 -14.00
CA SER A 12 -13.53 -4.07 -12.73
C SER A 12 -14.00 -5.36 -12.07
N VAL A 13 -15.30 -5.66 -12.13
CA VAL A 13 -15.85 -6.92 -11.59
C VAL A 13 -15.37 -8.11 -12.40
N ILE A 14 -15.43 -8.01 -13.73
CA ILE A 14 -14.97 -9.07 -14.64
C ILE A 14 -13.49 -9.38 -14.38
N VAL A 15 -12.67 -8.36 -14.18
CA VAL A 15 -11.23 -8.52 -13.89
C VAL A 15 -11.02 -9.32 -12.61
N VAL A 16 -11.71 -8.99 -11.50
CA VAL A 16 -11.57 -9.75 -10.25
C VAL A 16 -11.96 -11.21 -10.43
N PHE A 17 -13.13 -11.46 -11.03
CA PHE A 17 -13.56 -12.83 -11.30
C PHE A 17 -12.56 -13.58 -12.18
N SER A 18 -12.05 -12.93 -13.23
CA SER A 18 -11.04 -13.54 -14.09
C SER A 18 -9.78 -13.90 -13.32
N ILE A 19 -9.26 -13.00 -12.47
CA ILE A 19 -8.08 -13.27 -11.62
C ILE A 19 -8.34 -14.50 -10.75
N CYS A 20 -9.46 -14.52 -10.01
CA CYS A 20 -9.81 -15.63 -9.12
C CYS A 20 -9.97 -16.95 -9.89
N ILE A 21 -10.70 -16.94 -11.01
CA ILE A 21 -10.96 -18.14 -11.82
C ILE A 21 -9.67 -18.68 -12.43
N PHE A 22 -8.87 -17.84 -13.08
CA PHE A 22 -7.61 -18.28 -13.71
C PHE A 22 -6.64 -18.85 -12.67
N ILE A 23 -6.41 -18.15 -11.56
CA ILE A 23 -5.52 -18.65 -10.51
C ILE A 23 -6.05 -19.96 -9.93
N PHE A 24 -7.37 -20.11 -9.72
CA PHE A 24 -7.98 -21.35 -9.27
C PHE A 24 -7.76 -22.50 -10.25
N ILE A 25 -8.08 -22.30 -11.54
CA ILE A 25 -7.94 -23.34 -12.57
C ILE A 25 -6.51 -23.84 -12.67
N TYR A 26 -5.53 -22.91 -12.71
CA TYR A 26 -4.13 -23.27 -12.83
C TYR A 26 -3.53 -23.83 -11.52
N SER A 27 -4.21 -23.71 -10.39
CA SER A 27 -3.83 -24.35 -9.13
C SER A 27 -4.41 -25.77 -8.96
N LEU A 28 -5.44 -26.16 -9.74
CA LEU A 28 -6.08 -27.47 -9.63
C LEU A 28 -5.12 -28.66 -9.76
N PRO A 29 -4.10 -28.68 -10.63
CA PRO A 29 -3.19 -29.82 -10.75
C PRO A 29 -2.50 -30.16 -9.43
N ILE A 30 -1.99 -29.16 -8.68
CA ILE A 30 -1.33 -29.43 -7.40
C ILE A 30 -2.32 -29.92 -6.34
N PHE A 31 -3.55 -29.39 -6.29
CA PHE A 31 -4.56 -29.82 -5.33
C PHE A 31 -5.05 -31.25 -5.61
N LYS A 32 -5.04 -31.70 -6.87
CA LYS A 32 -5.33 -33.09 -7.24
C LYS A 32 -4.21 -34.04 -6.85
N GLU A 33 -2.94 -33.62 -6.98
CA GLU A 33 -1.77 -34.46 -6.70
C GLU A 33 -1.50 -34.58 -5.20
N THR A 34 -1.49 -33.48 -4.47
CA THR A 34 -1.10 -33.46 -3.04
C THR A 34 -2.28 -33.43 -2.09
N GLY A 35 -3.47 -33.04 -2.55
CA GLY A 35 -4.61 -32.70 -1.71
C GLY A 35 -4.49 -31.31 -1.08
N PHE A 36 -5.60 -30.55 -1.04
CA PHE A 36 -5.62 -29.17 -0.55
C PHE A 36 -5.10 -29.02 0.89
N LEU A 37 -5.54 -29.90 1.82
CA LEU A 37 -5.12 -29.81 3.23
C LEU A 37 -3.62 -30.12 3.40
N LYS A 38 -3.09 -31.13 2.71
CA LYS A 38 -1.65 -31.45 2.76
C LYS A 38 -0.81 -30.32 2.15
N PHE A 39 -1.30 -29.67 1.12
CA PHE A 39 -0.64 -28.50 0.51
C PHE A 39 -0.59 -27.32 1.50
N VAL A 40 -1.70 -26.99 2.15
CA VAL A 40 -1.79 -25.83 3.07
C VAL A 40 -1.04 -26.06 4.38
N PHE A 41 -1.19 -27.24 4.99
CA PHE A 41 -0.62 -27.57 6.30
C PHE A 41 0.68 -28.37 6.25
N GLY A 42 1.17 -28.70 5.07
CA GLY A 42 2.47 -29.37 4.91
C GLY A 42 3.64 -28.48 5.35
N MET A 43 4.60 -29.10 6.04
CA MET A 43 5.75 -28.40 6.63
C MET A 43 6.93 -28.25 5.68
N ASN A 44 7.02 -29.12 4.66
CA ASN A 44 8.20 -29.20 3.81
C ASN A 44 7.93 -28.64 2.41
N TRP A 45 8.75 -27.70 1.99
CA TRP A 45 8.81 -27.20 0.64
C TRP A 45 10.11 -27.61 -0.02
N SER A 46 10.03 -28.62 -0.88
CA SER A 46 11.17 -29.15 -1.66
C SER A 46 10.67 -29.63 -3.03
N PRO A 47 10.65 -28.76 -4.05
CA PRO A 47 10.16 -29.10 -5.39
C PRO A 47 10.90 -30.28 -6.03
N SER A 48 12.22 -30.41 -5.77
CA SER A 48 13.04 -31.53 -6.26
C SER A 48 12.56 -32.89 -5.75
N SER A 49 12.06 -32.95 -4.52
CA SER A 49 11.49 -34.14 -3.88
C SER A 49 9.97 -34.22 -3.96
N LYS A 50 9.34 -33.36 -4.79
CA LYS A 50 7.87 -33.25 -4.96
C LYS A 50 7.10 -33.01 -3.66
N HIS A 51 7.71 -32.38 -2.67
CA HIS A 51 7.04 -31.93 -1.46
C HIS A 51 6.65 -30.46 -1.58
N PHE A 52 5.34 -30.14 -1.47
CA PHE A 52 4.80 -28.82 -1.72
C PHE A 52 3.95 -28.32 -0.54
N GLY A 53 4.52 -28.34 0.68
CA GLY A 53 3.86 -27.80 1.87
C GLY A 53 4.15 -26.32 2.06
N ILE A 54 3.11 -25.47 2.19
CA ILE A 54 3.27 -24.00 2.30
C ILE A 54 3.05 -23.46 3.72
N PHE A 55 2.87 -24.30 4.72
CA PHE A 55 2.60 -23.86 6.09
C PHE A 55 3.68 -22.93 6.66
N PRO A 56 4.99 -23.19 6.48
CA PRO A 56 6.04 -22.28 6.92
C PRO A 56 5.90 -20.87 6.34
N MET A 57 5.52 -20.75 5.05
CA MET A 57 5.33 -19.46 4.39
C MET A 57 4.08 -18.72 4.91
N ILE A 58 3.02 -19.46 5.27
CA ILE A 58 1.83 -18.88 5.90
C ILE A 58 2.21 -18.30 7.26
N VAL A 59 2.90 -19.09 8.11
CA VAL A 59 3.36 -18.63 9.42
C VAL A 59 4.29 -17.43 9.30
N GLY A 60 5.28 -17.47 8.40
CA GLY A 60 6.17 -16.36 8.14
C GLY A 60 5.43 -15.09 7.73
N SER A 61 4.46 -15.20 6.80
CA SER A 61 3.63 -14.06 6.36
C SER A 61 2.81 -13.45 7.51
N VAL A 62 2.18 -14.28 8.34
CA VAL A 62 1.40 -13.84 9.50
C VAL A 62 2.28 -13.17 10.55
N TYR A 63 3.42 -13.80 10.86
CA TYR A 63 4.33 -13.32 11.90
C TYR A 63 4.87 -11.93 11.60
N ILE A 64 5.42 -11.71 10.39
CA ILE A 64 5.92 -10.38 10.02
C ILE A 64 4.81 -9.35 9.92
N THR A 65 3.61 -9.74 9.47
CA THR A 65 2.48 -8.82 9.36
C THR A 65 2.04 -8.33 10.73
N ILE A 66 1.95 -9.21 11.71
CA ILE A 66 1.59 -8.82 13.09
C ILE A 66 2.64 -7.89 13.66
N LEU A 67 3.93 -8.26 13.59
CA LEU A 67 5.01 -7.44 14.14
C LEU A 67 5.11 -6.07 13.45
N SER A 68 5.08 -6.03 12.12
CA SER A 68 5.13 -4.78 11.38
C SER A 68 3.93 -3.88 11.65
N THR A 69 2.73 -4.48 11.83
CA THR A 69 1.53 -3.72 12.16
C THR A 69 1.55 -3.20 13.59
N LEU A 70 2.07 -3.94 14.54
CA LEU A 70 2.25 -3.46 15.91
C LEU A 70 3.21 -2.27 15.96
N LEU A 71 4.36 -2.37 15.30
CA LEU A 71 5.35 -1.30 15.24
C LEU A 71 4.83 -0.12 14.39
N GLY A 72 4.56 -0.34 13.12
CA GLY A 72 4.15 0.71 12.18
C GLY A 72 2.78 1.30 12.50
N GLY A 73 1.84 0.49 13.03
CA GLY A 73 0.53 0.94 13.49
C GLY A 73 0.62 1.81 14.74
N GLY A 74 1.45 1.42 15.72
CA GLY A 74 1.69 2.19 16.93
C GLY A 74 2.33 3.54 16.63
N PHE A 75 3.47 3.54 15.95
CA PHE A 75 4.14 4.79 15.56
C PHE A 75 3.28 5.64 14.62
N GLY A 76 2.61 5.06 13.64
CA GLY A 76 1.74 5.76 12.70
C GLY A 76 0.53 6.41 13.37
N PHE A 77 -0.11 5.72 14.32
CA PHE A 77 -1.21 6.26 15.11
C PHE A 77 -0.78 7.48 15.94
N PHE A 78 0.27 7.36 16.74
CA PHE A 78 0.74 8.48 17.58
C PHE A 78 1.25 9.64 16.73
N THR A 79 1.90 9.38 15.61
CA THR A 79 2.31 10.40 14.64
C THR A 79 1.10 11.13 14.06
N ALA A 80 0.03 10.43 13.69
CA ALA A 80 -1.20 11.03 13.20
C ALA A 80 -1.87 11.91 14.27
N VAL A 81 -1.93 11.46 15.52
CA VAL A 81 -2.48 12.23 16.64
C VAL A 81 -1.69 13.52 16.86
N TYR A 82 -0.36 13.45 16.87
CA TYR A 82 0.46 14.65 17.04
C TYR A 82 0.25 15.65 15.90
N ILE A 83 0.35 15.21 14.66
CA ILE A 83 0.22 16.08 13.48
C ILE A 83 -1.16 16.73 13.41
N SER A 84 -2.24 15.98 13.69
CA SER A 84 -3.59 16.50 13.57
C SER A 84 -4.01 17.39 14.74
N MET A 85 -3.57 17.08 15.98
CA MET A 85 -4.13 17.66 17.20
C MET A 85 -3.16 18.56 17.98
N PHE A 86 -1.86 18.33 17.92
CA PHE A 86 -0.87 19.01 18.77
C PHE A 86 0.13 19.88 18.00
N ALA A 87 0.39 19.57 16.74
CA ALA A 87 1.38 20.29 15.95
C ALA A 87 0.93 21.72 15.61
N PRO A 88 1.80 22.73 15.75
CA PRO A 88 1.51 24.08 15.27
C PRO A 88 1.35 24.07 13.74
N ASN A 89 0.53 25.00 13.20
CA ASN A 89 0.12 24.99 11.80
C ASN A 89 1.27 24.87 10.79
N LYS A 90 2.38 25.56 11.01
CA LYS A 90 3.57 25.47 10.13
C LYS A 90 4.18 24.07 10.14
N LEU A 91 4.35 23.50 11.32
CA LEU A 91 4.94 22.16 11.49
C LEU A 91 3.99 21.07 10.98
N LYS A 92 2.68 21.22 11.20
CA LYS A 92 1.64 20.34 10.66
C LYS A 92 1.71 20.21 9.14
N VAL A 93 1.89 21.32 8.42
CA VAL A 93 2.01 21.32 6.95
C VAL A 93 3.27 20.57 6.53
N ILE A 94 4.42 20.91 7.12
CA ILE A 94 5.72 20.29 6.78
C ILE A 94 5.70 18.78 7.04
N LEU A 95 5.30 18.36 8.26
CA LEU A 95 5.25 16.93 8.61
C LEU A 95 4.29 16.14 7.74
N SER A 96 3.13 16.73 7.41
CA SER A 96 2.17 16.09 6.51
C SER A 96 2.77 15.88 5.12
N GLN A 97 3.43 16.91 4.57
CA GLN A 97 4.09 16.80 3.26
C GLN A 97 5.19 15.76 3.26
N VAL A 98 6.02 15.71 4.31
CA VAL A 98 7.08 14.69 4.44
C VAL A 98 6.48 13.29 4.45
N ILE A 99 5.43 13.03 5.23
CA ILE A 99 4.81 11.72 5.31
C ILE A 99 4.13 11.33 3.98
N ASP A 100 3.41 12.25 3.35
CA ASP A 100 2.75 11.98 2.07
C ASP A 100 3.77 11.73 0.95
N LEU A 101 4.90 12.43 0.96
CA LEU A 101 6.03 12.24 0.04
C LEU A 101 6.62 10.82 0.18
N LEU A 102 6.79 10.37 1.43
CA LEU A 102 7.39 9.09 1.75
C LEU A 102 6.45 7.90 1.48
N ALA A 103 5.12 8.14 1.46
CA ALA A 103 4.15 7.12 1.04
C ALA A 103 4.33 6.68 -0.42
N GLY A 104 4.94 7.54 -1.27
CA GLY A 104 5.21 7.28 -2.68
C GLY A 104 6.51 6.53 -2.96
N ILE A 105 7.40 6.33 -1.98
CA ILE A 105 8.68 5.63 -2.21
C ILE A 105 8.43 4.17 -2.62
N PRO A 106 9.06 3.67 -3.71
CA PRO A 106 8.95 2.27 -4.13
C PRO A 106 9.43 1.30 -3.05
N SER A 107 8.75 0.18 -2.91
CA SER A 107 9.09 -0.83 -1.90
C SER A 107 10.51 -1.38 -2.03
N ILE A 108 11.01 -1.49 -3.27
CA ILE A 108 12.38 -1.94 -3.55
C ILE A 108 13.43 -1.02 -2.90
N VAL A 109 13.17 0.28 -2.82
CA VAL A 109 14.08 1.26 -2.21
C VAL A 109 14.17 1.03 -0.69
N TYR A 110 13.04 0.73 -0.04
CA TYR A 110 13.03 0.34 1.38
C TYR A 110 13.78 -0.98 1.62
N GLY A 111 13.59 -1.98 0.75
CA GLY A 111 14.29 -3.26 0.83
C GLY A 111 15.79 -3.09 0.67
N PHE A 112 16.23 -2.30 -0.30
CA PHE A 112 17.65 -2.01 -0.54
C PHE A 112 18.28 -1.24 0.62
N PHE A 113 17.59 -0.25 1.19
CA PHE A 113 18.03 0.41 2.42
C PHE A 113 18.15 -0.60 3.56
N GLY A 114 17.17 -1.49 3.71
CA GLY A 114 17.19 -2.56 4.70
C GLY A 114 18.42 -3.44 4.57
N MET A 115 18.71 -3.91 3.37
CA MET A 115 19.87 -4.75 3.06
C MET A 115 21.19 -4.00 3.29
N SER A 116 21.26 -2.71 2.89
CA SER A 116 22.52 -1.95 2.93
C SER A 116 22.86 -1.36 4.30
N VAL A 117 21.86 -1.09 5.15
CA VAL A 117 22.03 -0.39 6.44
C VAL A 117 21.51 -1.20 7.61
N LEU A 118 20.25 -1.64 7.54
CA LEU A 118 19.60 -2.27 8.69
C LEU A 118 20.16 -3.67 8.96
N VAL A 119 20.35 -4.46 7.92
CA VAL A 119 20.91 -5.83 8.05
C VAL A 119 22.33 -5.81 8.65
N PRO A 120 23.29 -5.00 8.16
CA PRO A 120 24.60 -4.88 8.79
C PRO A 120 24.53 -4.37 10.25
N PHE A 121 23.64 -3.43 10.54
CA PHE A 121 23.44 -2.93 11.90
C PHE A 121 22.90 -4.03 12.84
N LEU A 122 21.89 -4.78 12.41
CA LEU A 122 21.29 -5.86 13.18
C LEU A 122 22.24 -7.04 13.36
N LYS A 123 23.10 -7.30 12.39
CA LYS A 123 24.14 -8.32 12.48
C LYS A 123 25.05 -8.12 13.70
N ASN A 124 25.42 -6.86 14.02
CA ASN A 124 26.27 -6.53 15.16
C ASN A 124 25.57 -6.71 16.52
N ILE A 125 24.22 -6.81 16.54
CA ILE A 125 23.42 -6.95 17.75
C ILE A 125 22.90 -8.39 17.90
N SER A 126 22.85 -9.13 16.80
CA SER A 126 22.32 -10.49 16.77
C SER A 126 23.24 -11.47 17.51
N PRO A 127 22.68 -12.39 18.33
CA PRO A 127 23.46 -13.41 19.01
C PRO A 127 24.20 -14.38 18.06
N ASN A 128 23.68 -14.52 16.83
CA ASN A 128 24.17 -15.49 15.84
C ASN A 128 24.86 -14.84 14.63
N ASP A 129 25.24 -13.57 14.71
CA ASP A 129 25.78 -12.79 13.58
C ASP A 129 24.87 -12.77 12.33
N ILE A 130 23.55 -12.95 12.53
CA ILE A 130 22.54 -12.93 11.49
C ILE A 130 21.80 -11.59 11.55
N GLY A 131 21.91 -10.78 10.50
CA GLY A 131 21.17 -9.50 10.43
C GLY A 131 19.88 -9.58 9.61
N GLU A 132 19.78 -10.54 8.71
CA GLU A 132 18.57 -10.84 7.93
C GLU A 132 17.56 -11.63 8.77
N GLY A 133 16.27 -11.54 8.43
CA GLY A 133 15.23 -12.34 9.06
C GLY A 133 14.00 -11.53 9.48
N VAL A 134 13.28 -12.06 10.48
CA VAL A 134 11.98 -11.53 10.92
C VAL A 134 12.09 -10.09 11.40
N LEU A 135 13.09 -9.76 12.23
CA LEU A 135 13.22 -8.42 12.81
C LEU A 135 13.50 -7.35 11.74
N ALA A 136 14.49 -7.60 10.85
CA ALA A 136 14.81 -6.70 9.75
C ALA A 136 13.60 -6.45 8.86
N SER A 137 12.91 -7.53 8.47
CA SER A 137 11.72 -7.48 7.64
C SER A 137 10.56 -6.72 8.31
N SER A 138 10.35 -6.96 9.61
CA SER A 138 9.28 -6.29 10.37
C SER A 138 9.52 -4.80 10.51
N ILE A 139 10.76 -4.35 10.73
CA ILE A 139 11.11 -2.93 10.79
C ILE A 139 10.89 -2.26 9.44
N ILE A 140 11.39 -2.85 8.35
CA ILE A 140 11.23 -2.28 7.00
C ILE A 140 9.75 -2.17 6.62
N LEU A 141 8.96 -3.22 6.86
CA LEU A 141 7.53 -3.18 6.63
C LEU A 141 6.81 -2.16 7.51
N ALA A 142 7.17 -2.06 8.79
CA ALA A 142 6.61 -1.07 9.71
C ALA A 142 6.81 0.36 9.18
N VAL A 143 8.01 0.67 8.71
CA VAL A 143 8.35 1.97 8.12
C VAL A 143 7.56 2.22 6.83
N MET A 144 7.40 1.20 5.99
CA MET A 144 6.67 1.29 4.72
C MET A 144 5.15 1.51 4.90
N ILE A 145 4.52 0.89 5.93
CA ILE A 145 3.08 1.05 6.19
C ILE A 145 2.76 2.29 7.02
N LEU A 146 3.74 2.82 7.77
CA LEU A 146 3.58 3.97 8.66
C LEU A 146 2.95 5.20 7.98
N PRO A 147 3.43 5.68 6.80
CA PRO A 147 2.82 6.82 6.13
C PRO A 147 1.35 6.59 5.80
N THR A 148 0.98 5.40 5.33
CA THR A 148 -0.40 5.05 5.00
C THR A 148 -1.31 5.11 6.23
N ILE A 149 -0.88 4.51 7.35
CA ILE A 149 -1.64 4.53 8.60
C ILE A 149 -1.76 5.96 9.14
N THR A 150 -0.67 6.73 9.08
CA THR A 150 -0.64 8.12 9.55
C THR A 150 -1.60 9.00 8.76
N SER A 151 -1.54 8.98 7.43
CA SER A 151 -2.37 9.86 6.59
C SER A 151 -3.86 9.56 6.75
N ILE A 152 -4.25 8.28 6.76
CA ILE A 152 -5.66 7.88 6.92
C ILE A 152 -6.17 8.18 8.33
N THR A 153 -5.37 7.91 9.37
CA THR A 153 -5.73 8.21 10.76
C THR A 153 -5.88 9.71 10.97
N LYS A 154 -4.95 10.53 10.47
CA LYS A 154 -5.01 11.99 10.50
C LYS A 154 -6.30 12.51 9.89
N TYR A 155 -6.66 12.05 8.68
CA TYR A 155 -7.90 12.45 8.02
C TYR A 155 -9.15 12.16 8.88
N ASN A 156 -9.23 10.96 9.46
CA ASN A 156 -10.35 10.57 10.31
C ASN A 156 -10.43 11.38 11.62
N LEU A 157 -9.28 11.68 12.22
CA LEU A 157 -9.23 12.54 13.42
C LEU A 157 -9.69 13.98 13.11
N GLU A 158 -9.24 14.55 12.01
CA GLU A 158 -9.62 15.91 11.58
C GLU A 158 -11.11 16.01 11.23
N ALA A 159 -11.69 14.97 10.63
CA ALA A 159 -13.11 14.91 10.31
C ALA A 159 -13.98 14.94 11.58
N VAL A 160 -13.58 14.21 12.62
CA VAL A 160 -14.31 14.13 13.90
C VAL A 160 -14.09 15.38 14.77
N TYR A 161 -12.90 15.99 14.69
CA TYR A 161 -12.53 17.16 15.49
C TYR A 161 -13.55 18.29 15.38
N LYS A 162 -14.01 18.60 14.18
CA LYS A 162 -14.97 19.69 13.91
C LYS A 162 -16.30 19.55 14.65
N TYR A 163 -16.69 18.33 15.01
CA TYR A 163 -18.01 18.07 15.62
C TYR A 163 -17.95 17.91 17.14
N TYR A 164 -16.83 17.44 17.70
CA TYR A 164 -16.80 17.01 19.10
C TYR A 164 -15.85 17.82 19.99
N TYR A 165 -14.89 18.53 19.41
CA TYR A 165 -13.83 19.18 20.20
C TYR A 165 -14.36 20.31 21.07
N ASP A 166 -15.14 21.23 20.52
CA ASP A 166 -15.63 22.40 21.26
C ASP A 166 -16.60 21.98 22.37
N GLY A 167 -17.45 20.99 22.13
CA GLY A 167 -18.32 20.42 23.17
C GLY A 167 -17.53 19.77 24.32
N ALA A 168 -16.45 19.03 23.99
CA ALA A 168 -15.58 18.44 25.01
C ALA A 168 -14.87 19.53 25.85
N ARG A 169 -14.41 20.60 25.21
CA ARG A 169 -13.77 21.74 25.90
C ARG A 169 -14.76 22.52 26.77
N ALA A 170 -15.99 22.72 26.31
CA ALA A 170 -17.05 23.37 27.06
C ALA A 170 -17.41 22.62 28.36
N LEU A 171 -17.27 21.29 28.37
CA LEU A 171 -17.42 20.45 29.55
C LEU A 171 -16.20 20.44 30.50
N GLY A 172 -15.24 21.35 30.31
CA GLY A 172 -14.06 21.52 31.19
C GLY A 172 -12.91 20.56 30.92
N ASN A 173 -12.93 19.75 29.87
CA ASN A 173 -11.79 18.90 29.54
C ASN A 173 -10.56 19.73 29.14
N THR A 174 -9.35 19.31 29.54
CA THR A 174 -8.11 19.84 28.97
C THR A 174 -7.99 19.45 27.49
N HIS A 175 -7.09 20.11 26.75
CA HIS A 175 -6.86 19.74 25.33
C HIS A 175 -6.50 18.25 25.16
N SER A 176 -5.55 17.74 25.96
CA SER A 176 -5.16 16.34 25.95
C SER A 176 -6.30 15.38 26.30
N GLN A 177 -7.14 15.74 27.28
CA GLN A 177 -8.32 14.95 27.65
C GLN A 177 -9.37 14.94 26.53
N ALA A 178 -9.65 16.09 25.89
CA ALA A 178 -10.57 16.17 24.76
C ALA A 178 -10.06 15.30 23.59
N VAL A 179 -8.77 15.34 23.27
CA VAL A 179 -8.17 14.54 22.20
C VAL A 179 -8.28 13.04 22.50
N PHE A 180 -7.67 12.55 23.58
CA PHE A 180 -7.60 11.10 23.84
C PHE A 180 -8.90 10.54 24.44
N GLY A 181 -9.65 11.35 25.18
CA GLY A 181 -10.91 10.94 25.81
C GLY A 181 -12.11 10.93 24.86
N VAL A 182 -12.16 11.86 23.92
CA VAL A 182 -13.34 12.08 23.03
C VAL A 182 -12.98 11.86 21.57
N ILE A 183 -12.04 12.64 21.00
CA ILE A 183 -11.77 12.64 19.56
C ILE A 183 -11.25 11.26 19.08
N VAL A 184 -10.24 10.69 19.73
CA VAL A 184 -9.69 9.38 19.38
C VAL A 184 -10.75 8.29 19.50
N LYS A 185 -11.61 8.35 20.53
CA LYS A 185 -12.70 7.38 20.70
C LYS A 185 -13.77 7.52 19.62
N ALA A 186 -14.12 8.74 19.24
CA ALA A 186 -15.08 8.98 18.16
C ALA A 186 -14.53 8.58 16.78
N ALA A 187 -13.21 8.74 16.54
CA ALA A 187 -12.53 8.36 15.32
C ALA A 187 -12.12 6.87 15.25
N LYS A 188 -12.41 6.05 16.28
CA LYS A 188 -11.93 4.66 16.40
C LYS A 188 -12.16 3.80 15.15
N SER A 189 -13.30 3.94 14.50
CA SER A 189 -13.67 3.21 13.28
C SER A 189 -12.73 3.53 12.11
N GLY A 190 -12.39 4.82 11.94
CA GLY A 190 -11.45 5.26 10.92
C GLY A 190 -10.01 4.86 11.22
N ILE A 191 -9.61 4.94 12.50
CA ILE A 191 -8.27 4.49 12.96
C ILE A 191 -8.11 2.99 12.71
N PHE A 192 -9.11 2.18 13.06
CA PHE A 192 -9.10 0.75 12.78
C PHE A 192 -9.00 0.46 11.28
N SER A 193 -9.76 1.18 10.45
CA SER A 193 -9.67 1.05 8.99
C SER A 193 -8.27 1.38 8.45
N ALA A 194 -7.58 2.37 9.03
CA ALA A 194 -6.21 2.72 8.67
C ALA A 194 -5.23 1.58 8.97
N ILE A 195 -5.34 0.97 10.15
CA ILE A 195 -4.51 -0.18 10.55
C ILE A 195 -4.75 -1.37 9.61
N VAL A 196 -6.02 -1.67 9.30
CA VAL A 196 -6.40 -2.74 8.38
C VAL A 196 -5.80 -2.56 6.99
N LEU A 197 -5.86 -1.34 6.46
CA LEU A 197 -5.24 -1.03 5.17
C LEU A 197 -3.71 -1.17 5.21
N GLY A 198 -3.08 -0.78 6.32
CA GLY A 198 -1.67 -1.02 6.56
C GLY A 198 -1.32 -2.52 6.60
N MET A 199 -2.12 -3.34 7.29
CA MET A 199 -1.96 -4.81 7.32
C MET A 199 -2.08 -5.42 5.93
N GLY A 200 -3.09 -5.03 5.16
CA GLY A 200 -3.28 -5.52 3.78
C GLY A 200 -2.06 -5.23 2.90
N ARG A 201 -1.46 -4.04 3.06
CA ARG A 201 -0.22 -3.68 2.36
C ARG A 201 0.97 -4.52 2.83
N ALA A 202 1.10 -4.77 4.14
CA ALA A 202 2.18 -5.59 4.70
C ALA A 202 2.13 -7.06 4.23
N ILE A 203 0.94 -7.68 4.20
CA ILE A 203 0.76 -9.06 3.73
C ILE A 203 1.12 -9.21 2.26
N GLY A 204 0.80 -8.20 1.46
CA GLY A 204 1.04 -8.22 0.01
C GLY A 204 2.46 -7.88 -0.40
N GLU A 205 3.31 -7.41 0.53
CA GLU A 205 4.64 -6.94 0.18
C GLU A 205 5.56 -8.10 -0.21
N THR A 206 6.30 -7.89 -1.29
CA THR A 206 7.17 -8.91 -1.86
C THR A 206 8.62 -8.43 -1.89
N MET A 207 8.88 -7.31 -2.57
CA MET A 207 10.24 -6.91 -2.94
C MET A 207 11.06 -6.41 -1.76
N ALA A 208 10.44 -5.59 -0.89
CA ALA A 208 11.14 -5.08 0.29
C ALA A 208 11.53 -6.20 1.24
N VAL A 209 10.62 -7.15 1.47
CA VAL A 209 10.85 -8.28 2.39
C VAL A 209 11.86 -9.27 1.82
N MET A 210 11.76 -9.58 0.52
CA MET A 210 12.67 -10.52 -0.17
C MET A 210 14.14 -10.13 -0.02
N MET A 211 14.45 -8.85 0.09
CA MET A 211 15.83 -8.35 0.23
C MET A 211 16.42 -8.51 1.63
N VAL A 212 15.58 -8.71 2.66
CA VAL A 212 16.00 -8.71 4.08
C VAL A 212 15.54 -9.93 4.88
N ALA A 213 14.83 -10.88 4.26
CA ALA A 213 14.21 -12.02 4.95
C ALA A 213 15.13 -13.25 5.09
N GLY A 214 16.24 -13.31 4.34
CA GLY A 214 17.09 -14.50 4.27
C GLY A 214 16.49 -15.66 3.47
N ASN A 215 15.19 -15.60 3.16
CA ASN A 215 14.46 -16.41 2.16
C ASN A 215 14.43 -17.94 2.37
N ALA A 216 14.62 -18.43 3.60
CA ALA A 216 14.58 -19.86 3.91
C ALA A 216 13.11 -20.35 4.12
N PRO A 217 12.72 -21.52 3.55
CA PRO A 217 11.35 -22.02 3.64
C PRO A 217 11.10 -22.78 4.95
N PHE A 218 11.50 -22.20 6.09
CA PHE A 218 11.31 -22.78 7.43
C PHE A 218 10.44 -21.89 8.29
N ILE A 219 9.87 -22.46 9.35
CA ILE A 219 9.16 -21.70 10.38
C ILE A 219 10.18 -20.92 11.20
N PRO A 220 10.06 -19.58 11.31
CA PRO A 220 10.97 -18.78 12.12
C PRO A 220 10.80 -19.13 13.61
N GLN A 221 11.91 -19.41 14.30
CA GLN A 221 11.94 -19.76 15.73
C GLN A 221 12.12 -18.52 16.61
N ASP A 222 12.84 -17.52 16.11
CA ASP A 222 13.15 -16.27 16.80
C ASP A 222 13.07 -15.05 15.86
N LEU A 223 13.39 -13.88 16.38
CA LEU A 223 13.36 -12.62 15.63
C LEU A 223 14.50 -12.49 14.59
N PHE A 224 15.57 -13.24 14.74
CA PHE A 224 16.72 -13.24 13.82
C PHE A 224 16.71 -14.44 12.87
N SER A 225 15.71 -15.31 12.96
CA SER A 225 15.57 -16.45 12.05
C SER A 225 15.25 -16.03 10.63
N TYR A 226 15.88 -16.69 9.66
CA TYR A 226 15.48 -16.63 8.28
C TYR A 226 14.06 -17.19 8.10
N PHE A 227 13.34 -16.65 7.16
CA PHE A 227 12.00 -17.11 6.83
C PHE A 227 11.67 -16.78 5.38
N ARG A 228 10.52 -17.29 4.92
CA ARG A 228 9.97 -17.00 3.60
C ARG A 228 8.47 -16.72 3.72
N THR A 229 7.98 -15.69 3.03
CA THR A 229 6.55 -15.43 2.90
C THR A 229 5.95 -16.13 1.69
N MET A 230 4.62 -16.22 1.64
CA MET A 230 3.92 -16.74 0.45
C MET A 230 4.26 -15.94 -0.81
N THR A 231 4.33 -14.62 -0.71
CA THR A 231 4.68 -13.72 -1.83
C THR A 231 6.12 -13.91 -2.29
N ILE A 232 7.07 -14.07 -1.36
CA ILE A 232 8.48 -14.33 -1.67
C ILE A 232 8.65 -15.70 -2.32
N ASN A 233 7.94 -16.73 -1.85
CA ASN A 233 8.00 -18.07 -2.44
C ASN A 233 7.66 -18.04 -3.93
N ILE A 234 6.61 -17.31 -4.28
CA ILE A 234 6.22 -17.09 -5.67
C ILE A 234 7.32 -16.32 -6.41
N ALA A 235 7.80 -15.21 -5.83
CA ALA A 235 8.76 -14.32 -6.47
C ALA A 235 10.10 -14.98 -6.79
N LEU A 236 10.59 -15.84 -5.92
CA LEU A 236 11.88 -16.50 -6.11
C LEU A 236 11.84 -17.62 -7.15
N GLU A 237 10.77 -18.41 -7.14
CA GLU A 237 10.77 -19.70 -7.85
C GLU A 237 9.99 -19.70 -9.16
N MET A 238 9.05 -18.76 -9.37
CA MET A 238 8.20 -18.73 -10.57
C MET A 238 9.00 -18.56 -11.88
N GLY A 239 10.17 -17.94 -11.81
CA GLY A 239 11.00 -17.68 -13.00
C GLY A 239 11.49 -18.93 -13.70
N TYR A 240 11.72 -20.02 -12.95
CA TYR A 240 12.26 -21.31 -13.44
C TYR A 240 11.30 -22.50 -13.20
N ALA A 241 10.18 -22.29 -12.50
CA ALA A 241 9.24 -23.35 -12.19
C ALA A 241 8.54 -23.89 -13.45
N THR A 242 8.45 -25.22 -13.57
CA THR A 242 7.77 -25.93 -14.64
C THR A 242 6.81 -26.99 -14.11
N GLY A 243 5.85 -27.42 -14.91
CA GLY A 243 4.93 -28.50 -14.57
C GLY A 243 4.20 -28.28 -13.24
N ILE A 244 4.27 -29.30 -12.37
CA ILE A 244 3.58 -29.29 -11.06
C ILE A 244 4.15 -28.25 -10.09
N HIS A 245 5.45 -27.96 -10.16
CA HIS A 245 6.07 -26.92 -9.36
C HIS A 245 5.46 -25.54 -9.67
N ARG A 246 5.26 -25.22 -10.95
CA ARG A 246 4.56 -24.00 -11.37
C ARG A 246 3.12 -23.95 -10.86
N SER A 247 2.41 -25.07 -10.93
CA SER A 247 1.05 -25.16 -10.37
C SER A 247 1.03 -24.98 -8.85
N ALA A 248 2.06 -25.45 -8.13
CA ALA A 248 2.21 -25.26 -6.70
C ALA A 248 2.40 -23.77 -6.31
N LEU A 249 3.19 -23.04 -7.07
CA LEU A 249 3.36 -21.59 -6.85
C LEU A 249 2.08 -20.80 -7.15
N ILE A 250 1.33 -21.20 -8.19
CA ILE A 250 0.00 -20.62 -8.48
C ILE A 250 -0.99 -21.03 -7.36
N GLY A 251 -0.90 -22.25 -6.84
CA GLY A 251 -1.65 -22.69 -5.66
C GLY A 251 -1.34 -21.84 -4.42
N THR A 252 -0.08 -21.46 -4.22
CA THR A 252 0.31 -20.53 -3.14
C THR A 252 -0.34 -19.16 -3.35
N ALA A 253 -0.41 -18.65 -4.58
CA ALA A 253 -1.12 -17.41 -4.90
C ALA A 253 -2.64 -17.51 -4.64
N PHE A 254 -3.25 -18.66 -4.92
CA PHE A 254 -4.65 -18.92 -4.62
C PHE A 254 -4.92 -18.89 -3.11
N VAL A 255 -4.08 -19.59 -2.32
CA VAL A 255 -4.19 -19.58 -0.85
C VAL A 255 -3.98 -18.17 -0.30
N LEU A 256 -3.03 -17.40 -0.84
CA LEU A 256 -2.80 -16.01 -0.46
C LEU A 256 -4.03 -15.13 -0.75
N LEU A 257 -4.69 -15.29 -1.91
CA LEU A 257 -5.94 -14.60 -2.21
C LEU A 257 -7.05 -14.94 -1.22
N LEU A 258 -7.25 -16.23 -0.93
CA LEU A 258 -8.23 -16.67 0.08
C LEU A 258 -7.93 -16.08 1.45
N PHE A 259 -6.68 -16.08 1.85
CA PHE A 259 -6.23 -15.53 3.14
C PHE A 259 -6.57 -14.03 3.26
N ILE A 260 -6.28 -13.24 2.22
CA ILE A 260 -6.60 -11.81 2.18
C ILE A 260 -8.12 -11.57 2.19
N LEU A 261 -8.88 -12.35 1.42
CA LEU A 261 -10.35 -12.26 1.41
C LEU A 261 -10.95 -12.57 2.79
N ILE A 262 -10.46 -13.63 3.45
CA ILE A 262 -10.89 -14.01 4.81
C ILE A 262 -10.59 -12.88 5.80
N ILE A 263 -9.38 -12.34 5.79
CA ILE A 263 -9.01 -11.21 6.65
C ILE A 263 -9.93 -10.02 6.40
N ASN A 264 -10.15 -9.63 5.15
CA ASN A 264 -11.01 -8.50 4.81
C ASN A 264 -12.47 -8.72 5.26
N ILE A 265 -12.99 -9.93 5.14
CA ILE A 265 -14.32 -10.28 5.63
C ILE A 265 -14.38 -10.19 7.16
N ILE A 266 -13.43 -10.79 7.88
CA ILE A 266 -13.36 -10.73 9.33
C ILE A 266 -13.32 -9.28 9.81
N LEU A 267 -12.46 -8.45 9.21
CA LEU A 267 -12.31 -7.05 9.56
C LEU A 267 -13.57 -6.24 9.25
N SER A 268 -14.26 -6.54 8.15
CA SER A 268 -15.55 -5.93 7.79
C SER A 268 -16.65 -6.30 8.79
N LEU A 269 -16.71 -7.56 9.23
CA LEU A 269 -17.64 -8.03 10.24
C LEU A 269 -17.37 -7.40 11.61
N LEU A 270 -16.12 -7.28 12.02
CA LEU A 270 -15.72 -6.59 13.25
C LEU A 270 -16.14 -5.12 13.22
N LYS A 271 -16.00 -4.46 12.08
CA LYS A 271 -16.46 -3.08 11.87
C LYS A 271 -17.99 -2.95 12.02
N ARG A 272 -18.76 -3.90 11.48
CA ARG A 272 -20.23 -3.87 11.48
C ARG A 272 -20.83 -4.12 12.87
N ASN A 273 -20.28 -5.06 13.63
CA ASN A 273 -20.86 -5.53 14.89
C ASN A 273 -20.49 -4.67 16.11
N ASN A 274 -19.82 -3.51 15.95
CA ASN A 274 -19.26 -2.74 17.07
C ASN A 274 -18.42 -3.61 18.05
N LEU A 275 -18.05 -4.83 17.68
CA LEU A 275 -17.07 -5.67 18.35
C LEU A 275 -15.67 -5.06 18.12
N TYR A 276 -15.58 -3.78 18.41
CA TYR A 276 -14.27 -3.18 18.53
C TYR A 276 -13.61 -3.85 19.73
N PHE A 277 -12.56 -4.57 19.44
CA PHE A 277 -11.57 -4.86 20.46
C PHE A 277 -11.38 -3.54 21.21
N SER A 278 -11.88 -3.49 22.43
CA SER A 278 -11.55 -2.44 23.36
C SER A 278 -10.05 -2.65 23.63
N PHE A 279 -9.20 -2.15 22.72
CA PHE A 279 -7.82 -1.87 23.05
C PHE A 279 -7.89 -0.70 24.03
N SER A 280 -8.44 -1.04 25.20
CA SER A 280 -8.44 -0.20 26.35
C SER A 280 -7.00 -0.20 26.83
N PHE A 281 -6.20 0.74 26.33
CA PHE A 281 -4.97 1.13 27.03
C PHE A 281 -5.26 1.43 28.51
N THR A 282 -6.52 1.63 28.86
CA THR A 282 -7.02 1.73 30.24
C THR A 282 -7.10 0.39 30.95
N SER A 283 -7.13 -0.77 30.28
CA SER A 283 -7.17 -2.07 30.95
C SER A 283 -5.82 -2.49 31.55
N LEU A 284 -4.72 -2.01 31.00
CA LEU A 284 -3.39 -2.17 31.63
C LEU A 284 -3.28 -1.48 33.00
N PHE A 285 -4.21 -0.57 33.33
CA PHE A 285 -4.23 0.21 34.56
C PHE A 285 -5.53 0.07 35.36
N LYS A 286 -6.46 -0.81 34.97
CA LYS A 286 -7.70 -1.04 35.69
C LYS A 286 -7.51 -2.07 36.78
N LYS A 287 -7.03 -1.66 37.94
CA LYS A 287 -7.21 -2.37 39.20
C LYS A 287 -8.64 -2.16 39.65
N ASN A 288 -9.44 -3.22 39.66
CA ASN A 288 -10.85 -3.18 40.11
C ASN A 288 -10.98 -2.53 41.47
N LYS A 289 -11.82 -1.52 41.56
CA LYS A 289 -12.51 -1.17 42.81
C LYS A 289 -13.92 -0.74 42.44
N GLU A 290 -14.90 -1.58 42.78
CA GLU A 290 -16.28 -1.16 42.93
C GLU A 290 -16.30 -0.06 43.98
N LEU A 291 -16.68 1.13 43.60
CA LEU A 291 -16.86 2.27 44.50
C LEU A 291 -18.33 2.42 44.83
N LYS A 292 -18.65 2.07 46.09
CA LYS A 292 -19.87 2.52 46.76
C LYS A 292 -19.89 4.06 46.77
N THR A 293 -21.03 4.59 46.38
CA THR A 293 -21.35 6.03 46.39
C THR A 293 -21.45 6.55 47.84
N ASP A 294 -20.42 7.27 48.27
CA ASP A 294 -20.48 8.14 49.44
C ASP A 294 -20.18 9.58 49.06
N ILE A 295 -21.05 10.47 49.48
CA ILE A 295 -21.18 11.91 49.10
C ILE A 295 -20.02 12.80 49.63
N ASN A 296 -19.04 12.26 50.32
CA ASN A 296 -17.94 13.05 50.98
C ASN A 296 -16.60 13.10 50.24
N ASN A 297 -16.58 12.84 48.92
CA ASN A 297 -15.28 12.69 48.22
C ASN A 297 -14.97 13.80 47.20
N PHE A 298 -14.96 15.05 47.59
CA PHE A 298 -14.39 16.14 46.77
C PHE A 298 -12.88 15.93 46.47
N SER A 299 -12.17 15.28 47.38
CA SER A 299 -10.74 14.99 47.23
C SER A 299 -10.45 13.84 46.22
N PHE A 300 -11.32 12.83 46.14
CA PHE A 300 -11.20 11.70 45.18
C PHE A 300 -11.44 12.15 43.74
N LYS A 301 -12.42 13.02 43.54
CA LYS A 301 -12.75 13.56 42.19
C LYS A 301 -11.57 14.42 41.66
N ASN A 302 -10.93 15.19 42.51
CA ASN A 302 -9.73 15.95 42.17
C ASN A 302 -8.52 15.06 41.86
N TYR A 303 -8.35 13.93 42.57
CA TYR A 303 -7.31 12.96 42.30
C TYR A 303 -7.53 12.22 40.96
N GLU A 304 -8.74 11.81 40.66
CA GLU A 304 -9.08 11.19 39.37
C GLU A 304 -8.89 12.17 38.19
N MET A 305 -9.31 13.43 38.33
CA MET A 305 -9.08 14.47 37.32
C MET A 305 -7.58 14.72 37.12
N LYS A 306 -6.79 14.81 38.21
CA LYS A 306 -5.35 14.98 38.10
C LYS A 306 -4.66 13.78 37.44
N MET A 307 -5.07 12.54 37.75
CA MET A 307 -4.58 11.33 37.10
C MET A 307 -4.93 11.27 35.61
N GLN A 308 -6.14 11.71 35.23
CA GLN A 308 -6.53 11.75 33.81
C GLN A 308 -5.75 12.82 33.04
N THR A 309 -5.41 13.94 33.68
CA THR A 309 -4.58 14.99 33.09
C THR A 309 -3.16 14.48 32.85
N ILE A 310 -2.54 13.86 33.86
CA ILE A 310 -1.19 13.26 33.75
C ILE A 310 -1.13 12.21 32.64
N LYS A 311 -2.16 11.34 32.54
CA LYS A 311 -2.24 10.34 31.46
C LYS A 311 -2.36 10.99 30.08
N GLY A 312 -3.17 12.04 29.94
CA GLY A 312 -3.33 12.78 28.69
C GLY A 312 -2.02 13.43 28.24
N ASP A 313 -1.29 14.03 29.16
CA ASP A 313 -0.02 14.68 28.87
C ASP A 313 1.09 13.66 28.56
N MET A 314 1.13 12.52 29.26
CA MET A 314 2.03 11.42 28.92
C MET A 314 1.80 10.92 27.49
N LEU A 315 0.55 10.71 27.06
CA LEU A 315 0.21 10.29 25.70
C LEU A 315 0.60 11.35 24.66
N LYS A 316 0.51 12.65 25.01
CA LYS A 316 1.02 13.74 24.16
C LYS A 316 2.53 13.61 23.94
N TYR A 317 3.33 13.40 25.01
CA TYR A 317 4.78 13.24 24.87
C TYR A 317 5.16 11.98 24.09
N ILE A 318 4.42 10.87 24.27
CA ILE A 318 4.58 9.66 23.43
C ILE A 318 4.29 9.99 21.95
N SER A 319 3.27 10.79 21.65
CA SER A 319 2.97 11.21 20.29
C SER A 319 4.05 12.10 19.68
N ILE A 320 4.65 13.00 20.46
CA ILE A 320 5.80 13.81 20.03
C ILE A 320 7.00 12.90 19.71
N PHE A 321 7.34 12.00 20.63
CA PHE A 321 8.46 11.06 20.47
C PHE A 321 8.26 10.17 19.23
N ALA A 322 7.07 9.56 19.09
CA ALA A 322 6.76 8.73 17.94
C ALA A 322 6.88 9.50 16.61
N THR A 323 6.42 10.76 16.57
CA THR A 323 6.54 11.62 15.39
C THR A 323 7.99 11.95 15.09
N ALA A 324 8.76 12.30 16.09
CA ALA A 324 10.18 12.61 15.91
C ALA A 324 10.94 11.39 15.37
N VAL A 325 10.77 10.21 15.99
CA VAL A 325 11.42 8.98 15.55
C VAL A 325 10.99 8.61 14.12
N SER A 326 9.69 8.63 13.84
CA SER A 326 9.16 8.30 12.50
C SER A 326 9.70 9.24 11.43
N THR A 327 9.64 10.55 11.68
CA THR A 327 10.07 11.56 10.70
C THR A 327 11.58 11.51 10.49
N LEU A 328 12.37 11.43 11.57
CA LEU A 328 13.82 11.33 11.48
C LEU A 328 14.26 10.08 10.73
N PHE A 329 13.65 8.92 11.00
CA PHE A 329 13.99 7.68 10.33
C PHE A 329 13.65 7.73 8.83
N LEU A 330 12.49 8.27 8.50
CA LEU A 330 12.06 8.43 7.11
C LEU A 330 12.97 9.42 6.34
N VAL A 331 13.30 10.56 6.95
CA VAL A 331 14.23 11.53 6.34
C VAL A 331 15.62 10.92 6.21
N PHE A 332 16.07 10.14 7.19
CA PHE A 332 17.35 9.44 7.14
C PHE A 332 17.45 8.50 5.95
N ILE A 333 16.41 7.71 5.66
CA ILE A 333 16.38 6.82 4.47
C ILE A 333 16.62 7.65 3.20
N VAL A 334 15.87 8.75 3.02
CA VAL A 334 15.97 9.57 1.80
C VAL A 334 17.35 10.20 1.68
N VAL A 335 17.83 10.83 2.75
CA VAL A 335 19.15 11.50 2.77
C VAL A 335 20.27 10.49 2.53
N PHE A 336 20.23 9.35 3.20
CA PHE A 336 21.24 8.30 3.05
C PHE A 336 21.35 7.81 1.60
N ILE A 337 20.21 7.51 0.97
CA ILE A 337 20.18 7.03 -0.42
C ILE A 337 20.67 8.13 -1.37
N LEU A 338 20.24 9.38 -1.18
CA LEU A 338 20.69 10.49 -2.04
C LEU A 338 22.18 10.77 -1.88
N VAL A 339 22.70 10.82 -0.66
CA VAL A 339 24.13 11.07 -0.41
C VAL A 339 25.00 9.97 -1.02
N ARG A 340 24.58 8.72 -0.93
CA ARG A 340 25.31 7.59 -1.50
C ARG A 340 25.12 7.44 -3.00
N GLY A 341 23.99 7.84 -3.55
CA GLY A 341 23.67 7.60 -4.96
C GLY A 341 24.00 8.77 -5.90
N LEU A 342 23.83 10.03 -5.47
CA LEU A 342 24.11 11.20 -6.32
C LEU A 342 25.51 11.23 -6.92
N PRO A 343 26.61 10.89 -6.20
CA PRO A 343 27.95 10.88 -6.79
C PRO A 343 28.13 9.87 -7.93
N HIS A 344 27.29 8.86 -8.00
CA HIS A 344 27.36 7.79 -9.01
C HIS A 344 26.41 8.00 -10.18
N ILE A 345 25.65 9.09 -10.21
CA ILE A 345 24.81 9.46 -11.36
C ILE A 345 25.70 10.13 -12.40
N THR A 346 26.10 9.36 -13.40
CA THR A 346 26.87 9.85 -14.53
C THR A 346 26.03 9.89 -15.79
N LEU A 347 26.37 10.75 -16.75
CA LEU A 347 25.72 10.79 -18.06
C LEU A 347 25.81 9.44 -18.80
N ASN A 348 26.92 8.73 -18.63
CA ASN A 348 27.07 7.38 -19.18
C ASN A 348 26.11 6.37 -18.56
N LEU A 349 25.82 6.47 -17.25
CA LEU A 349 24.82 5.62 -16.59
C LEU A 349 23.42 5.93 -17.12
N LEU A 350 23.10 7.19 -17.35
CA LEU A 350 21.76 7.61 -17.80
C LEU A 350 21.53 7.33 -19.28
N PHE A 351 22.48 7.70 -20.16
CA PHE A 351 22.30 7.75 -21.60
C PHE A 351 23.37 6.96 -22.39
N GLY A 352 24.26 6.26 -21.73
CA GLY A 352 25.30 5.47 -22.39
C GLY A 352 24.70 4.35 -23.26
N LYS A 353 25.50 3.82 -24.19
CA LYS A 353 25.13 2.61 -24.93
C LYS A 353 25.29 1.39 -24.04
N SER A 354 24.25 0.56 -23.97
CA SER A 354 24.29 -0.71 -23.23
C SER A 354 25.20 -1.70 -23.96
N ASN A 355 26.40 -1.89 -23.45
CA ASN A 355 27.33 -2.95 -23.84
C ASN A 355 27.50 -3.92 -22.68
N ASN A 356 27.98 -5.14 -22.92
CA ASN A 356 28.17 -6.16 -21.88
C ASN A 356 29.06 -5.72 -20.71
N SER A 357 29.87 -4.65 -20.88
CA SER A 357 30.76 -4.08 -19.87
C SER A 357 30.28 -2.79 -19.23
N GLN A 358 29.26 -2.11 -19.79
CA GLN A 358 28.75 -0.83 -19.27
C GLN A 358 27.26 -0.93 -19.01
N MET A 359 26.89 -0.72 -17.75
CA MET A 359 25.48 -0.68 -17.32
C MET A 359 24.89 0.71 -17.59
N THR A 360 23.74 0.76 -18.24
CA THR A 360 23.00 1.99 -18.48
C THR A 360 21.54 1.88 -18.05
N LEU A 361 20.94 3.00 -17.68
CA LEU A 361 19.53 3.10 -17.31
C LEU A 361 18.63 3.50 -18.48
N LEU A 362 19.18 3.83 -19.64
CA LEU A 362 18.43 4.24 -20.81
C LEU A 362 17.32 3.26 -21.21
N PRO A 363 17.58 1.92 -21.26
CA PRO A 363 16.52 0.96 -21.53
C PRO A 363 15.37 1.01 -20.50
N ALA A 364 15.71 1.21 -19.23
CA ALA A 364 14.70 1.31 -18.16
C ALA A 364 13.89 2.63 -18.27
N ILE A 365 14.53 3.74 -18.62
CA ILE A 365 13.86 5.02 -18.87
C ILE A 365 12.82 4.86 -19.98
N VAL A 366 13.23 4.31 -21.12
CA VAL A 366 12.37 4.13 -22.29
C VAL A 366 11.23 3.15 -21.98
N SER A 367 11.55 1.97 -21.41
CA SER A 367 10.55 0.97 -21.08
C SER A 367 9.53 1.48 -20.06
N THR A 368 9.97 2.18 -19.01
CA THR A 368 9.07 2.76 -18.01
C THR A 368 8.17 3.83 -18.63
N SER A 369 8.71 4.69 -19.47
CA SER A 369 7.93 5.73 -20.17
C SER A 369 6.87 5.11 -21.10
N MET A 370 7.24 4.08 -21.85
CA MET A 370 6.30 3.35 -22.72
C MET A 370 5.18 2.67 -21.90
N MET A 371 5.54 1.97 -20.81
CA MET A 371 4.55 1.34 -19.92
C MET A 371 3.63 2.36 -19.26
N LEU A 372 4.18 3.48 -18.79
CA LEU A 372 3.43 4.55 -18.16
C LEU A 372 2.40 5.14 -19.14
N PHE A 373 2.85 5.52 -20.33
CA PHE A 373 1.97 6.12 -21.34
C PHE A 373 0.83 5.17 -21.74
N MET A 374 1.15 3.91 -22.05
CA MET A 374 0.16 2.92 -22.47
C MET A 374 -0.82 2.57 -21.34
N SER A 375 -0.33 2.44 -20.11
CA SER A 375 -1.19 2.13 -18.96
C SER A 375 -2.16 3.26 -18.65
N LEU A 376 -1.72 4.52 -18.69
CA LEU A 376 -2.56 5.69 -18.40
C LEU A 376 -3.61 5.92 -19.48
N ILE A 377 -3.26 5.77 -20.77
CA ILE A 377 -4.21 5.90 -21.88
C ILE A 377 -5.40 4.95 -21.71
N ILE A 378 -5.15 3.75 -21.19
CA ILE A 378 -6.22 2.75 -21.00
C ILE A 378 -6.94 2.96 -19.66
N ALA A 379 -6.18 3.14 -18.56
CA ALA A 379 -6.73 3.14 -17.22
C ALA A 379 -7.54 4.41 -16.89
N ILE A 380 -7.13 5.59 -17.39
CA ILE A 380 -7.82 6.84 -17.08
C ILE A 380 -9.25 6.85 -17.63
N PRO A 381 -9.51 6.58 -18.93
CA PRO A 381 -10.87 6.55 -19.43
C PRO A 381 -11.72 5.48 -18.73
N LEU A 382 -11.18 4.27 -18.57
CA LEU A 382 -11.89 3.19 -17.90
C LEU A 382 -12.26 3.54 -16.45
N GLY A 383 -11.31 4.08 -15.68
CA GLY A 383 -11.50 4.41 -14.28
C GLY A 383 -12.45 5.60 -14.07
N VAL A 384 -12.26 6.68 -14.83
CA VAL A 384 -13.12 7.88 -14.75
C VAL A 384 -14.55 7.54 -15.18
N PHE A 385 -14.75 6.81 -16.28
CA PHE A 385 -16.09 6.43 -16.73
C PHE A 385 -16.77 5.48 -15.76
N ALA A 386 -16.04 4.55 -15.15
CA ALA A 386 -16.57 3.69 -14.10
C ALA A 386 -17.03 4.53 -12.88
N ALA A 387 -16.21 5.47 -12.43
CA ALA A 387 -16.55 6.37 -11.32
C ALA A 387 -17.79 7.24 -11.63
N ILE A 388 -17.91 7.78 -12.85
CA ILE A 388 -19.09 8.52 -13.29
C ILE A 388 -20.34 7.63 -13.24
N TYR A 389 -20.26 6.38 -13.64
CA TYR A 389 -21.40 5.48 -13.51
C TYR A 389 -21.82 5.29 -12.06
N LEU A 390 -20.85 5.03 -11.18
CA LEU A 390 -21.07 4.78 -9.76
C LEU A 390 -21.67 6.00 -9.02
N THR A 391 -21.33 7.22 -9.44
CA THR A 391 -21.81 8.46 -8.79
C THR A 391 -23.08 9.00 -9.43
N GLU A 392 -23.14 9.06 -10.75
CA GLU A 392 -24.18 9.83 -11.45
C GLU A 392 -25.36 8.97 -11.95
N TYR A 393 -25.13 7.71 -12.31
CA TYR A 393 -26.17 6.84 -12.87
C TYR A 393 -26.70 5.81 -11.90
N SER A 394 -26.09 5.69 -10.74
CA SER A 394 -26.43 4.69 -9.76
C SER A 394 -27.58 5.16 -8.86
N LYS A 395 -28.54 4.27 -8.57
CA LYS A 395 -29.45 4.47 -7.43
C LYS A 395 -28.70 4.04 -6.16
N ALA A 396 -28.65 4.90 -5.16
CA ALA A 396 -27.84 4.71 -3.94
C ALA A 396 -28.07 3.37 -3.19
N LYS A 397 -29.18 2.69 -3.43
CA LYS A 397 -29.55 1.40 -2.80
C LYS A 397 -29.46 0.19 -3.73
N SER A 398 -28.84 0.29 -4.91
CA SER A 398 -28.73 -0.84 -5.85
C SER A 398 -27.74 -1.89 -5.35
N LYS A 399 -28.18 -3.16 -5.25
CA LYS A 399 -27.31 -4.31 -4.87
C LYS A 399 -26.13 -4.48 -5.82
N LEU A 400 -26.32 -4.20 -7.11
CA LEU A 400 -25.28 -4.28 -8.14
C LEU A 400 -24.15 -3.30 -7.90
N ILE A 401 -24.47 -2.07 -7.44
CA ILE A 401 -23.47 -1.05 -7.15
C ILE A 401 -22.68 -1.39 -5.89
N ALA A 402 -23.36 -1.89 -4.86
CA ALA A 402 -22.69 -2.40 -3.67
C ALA A 402 -21.72 -3.53 -4.05
N LEU A 403 -22.12 -4.41 -4.96
CA LEU A 403 -21.27 -5.47 -5.49
C LEU A 403 -20.05 -4.89 -6.22
N ILE A 404 -20.23 -3.97 -7.16
CA ILE A 404 -19.11 -3.34 -7.90
C ILE A 404 -18.11 -2.71 -6.93
N ARG A 405 -18.59 -1.96 -5.93
CA ARG A 405 -17.72 -1.34 -4.92
C ARG A 405 -16.94 -2.38 -4.12
N ILE A 406 -17.60 -3.46 -3.66
CA ILE A 406 -16.92 -4.55 -2.94
C ILE A 406 -15.81 -5.15 -3.80
N PHE A 407 -16.07 -5.41 -5.08
CA PHE A 407 -15.05 -5.97 -5.98
C PHE A 407 -13.93 -4.98 -6.27
N THR A 408 -14.24 -3.70 -6.48
CA THR A 408 -13.21 -2.66 -6.67
C THR A 408 -12.33 -2.49 -5.43
N ASP A 409 -12.93 -2.52 -4.23
CA ASP A 409 -12.19 -2.49 -2.98
C ASP A 409 -11.34 -3.76 -2.78
N SER A 410 -11.86 -4.92 -3.17
CA SER A 410 -11.12 -6.19 -3.11
C SER A 410 -9.90 -6.19 -4.03
N LEU A 411 -9.99 -5.61 -5.23
CA LEU A 411 -8.85 -5.44 -6.14
C LEU A 411 -7.71 -4.65 -5.49
N SER A 412 -8.03 -3.61 -4.74
CA SER A 412 -6.99 -2.79 -4.08
C SER A 412 -6.20 -3.55 -3.01
N GLY A 413 -6.75 -4.64 -2.48
CA GLY A 413 -6.12 -5.51 -1.48
C GLY A 413 -5.32 -6.68 -2.06
N ILE A 414 -5.41 -6.94 -3.37
CA ILE A 414 -4.66 -8.03 -4.01
C ILE A 414 -3.17 -7.65 -4.11
N PRO A 415 -2.24 -8.54 -3.68
CA PRO A 415 -0.80 -8.32 -3.84
C PRO A 415 -0.38 -8.17 -5.30
N SER A 416 0.60 -7.29 -5.56
CA SER A 416 1.06 -7.03 -6.93
C SER A 416 1.62 -8.26 -7.64
N ILE A 417 2.23 -9.19 -6.91
CA ILE A 417 2.73 -10.47 -7.44
C ILE A 417 1.60 -11.30 -8.06
N VAL A 418 0.40 -11.27 -7.49
CA VAL A 418 -0.77 -12.00 -7.99
C VAL A 418 -1.25 -11.41 -9.32
N PHE A 419 -1.26 -10.08 -9.45
CA PHE A 419 -1.49 -9.42 -10.74
C PHE A 419 -0.43 -9.79 -11.77
N GLY A 420 0.83 -9.91 -11.33
CA GLY A 420 1.94 -10.36 -12.18
C GLY A 420 1.73 -11.79 -12.69
N LEU A 421 1.30 -12.71 -11.83
CA LEU A 421 0.94 -14.07 -12.22
C LEU A 421 -0.22 -14.11 -13.20
N PHE A 422 -1.29 -13.38 -12.91
CA PHE A 422 -2.43 -13.28 -13.81
C PHE A 422 -2.02 -12.70 -15.18
N GLY A 423 -1.24 -11.63 -15.18
CA GLY A 423 -0.72 -11.02 -16.40
C GLY A 423 0.17 -11.96 -17.21
N MET A 424 1.01 -12.76 -16.54
CA MET A 424 1.81 -13.79 -17.18
C MET A 424 0.94 -14.90 -17.77
N LEU A 425 -0.06 -15.38 -17.05
CA LEU A 425 -0.94 -16.47 -17.50
C LEU A 425 -1.83 -16.03 -18.66
N VAL A 426 -2.43 -14.84 -18.55
CA VAL A 426 -3.44 -14.35 -19.52
C VAL A 426 -2.76 -13.58 -20.64
N PHE A 427 -2.03 -12.51 -20.35
CA PHE A 427 -1.49 -11.64 -21.39
C PHE A 427 -0.29 -12.27 -22.08
N ALA A 428 0.70 -12.76 -21.32
CA ALA A 428 1.88 -13.31 -21.96
C ALA A 428 1.63 -14.69 -22.60
N ASN A 429 0.94 -15.61 -21.92
CA ASN A 429 0.80 -16.99 -22.40
C ASN A 429 -0.48 -17.20 -23.21
N LEU A 430 -1.67 -16.90 -22.64
CA LEU A 430 -2.96 -17.21 -23.31
C LEU A 430 -3.18 -16.36 -24.57
N LEU A 431 -2.91 -15.04 -24.48
CA LEU A 431 -2.99 -14.15 -25.65
C LEU A 431 -1.77 -14.24 -26.57
N GLY A 432 -0.73 -14.99 -26.19
CA GLY A 432 0.46 -15.20 -27.00
C GLY A 432 1.35 -13.97 -27.20
N ILE A 433 1.15 -12.89 -26.41
CA ILE A 433 1.93 -11.63 -26.52
C ILE A 433 3.38 -11.83 -26.03
N GLY A 434 3.63 -12.88 -25.26
CA GLY A 434 4.91 -13.11 -24.61
C GLY A 434 5.20 -12.11 -23.46
N ARG A 435 6.39 -12.22 -22.85
CA ARG A 435 6.86 -11.19 -21.91
C ARG A 435 7.19 -9.93 -22.70
N SER A 436 6.42 -8.89 -22.53
CA SER A 436 6.50 -7.67 -23.34
C SER A 436 6.07 -6.44 -22.57
N ILE A 437 6.49 -5.27 -23.05
CA ILE A 437 6.04 -3.97 -22.52
C ILE A 437 4.51 -3.88 -22.55
N LEU A 438 3.86 -4.42 -23.58
CA LEU A 438 2.41 -4.42 -23.68
C LEU A 438 1.76 -5.28 -22.58
N ALA A 439 2.24 -6.51 -22.34
CA ALA A 439 1.76 -7.37 -21.26
C ALA A 439 1.95 -6.73 -19.89
N GLY A 440 3.10 -6.08 -19.67
CA GLY A 440 3.38 -5.28 -18.47
C GLY A 440 2.42 -4.11 -18.32
N SER A 441 2.19 -3.35 -19.40
CA SER A 441 1.25 -2.21 -19.39
C SER A 441 -0.18 -2.61 -19.05
N LEU A 442 -0.68 -3.70 -19.65
CA LEU A 442 -2.01 -4.22 -19.34
C LEU A 442 -2.12 -4.69 -17.88
N THR A 443 -1.07 -5.29 -17.35
CA THR A 443 -1.03 -5.67 -15.94
C THR A 443 -1.04 -4.44 -15.02
N LEU A 444 -0.30 -3.39 -15.37
CA LEU A 444 -0.31 -2.12 -14.64
C LEU A 444 -1.69 -1.45 -14.67
N VAL A 445 -2.41 -1.52 -15.80
CA VAL A 445 -3.81 -1.05 -15.87
C VAL A 445 -4.65 -1.69 -14.77
N LEU A 446 -4.56 -3.02 -14.60
CA LEU A 446 -5.32 -3.73 -13.56
C LEU A 446 -4.94 -3.28 -12.14
N ILE A 447 -3.66 -2.99 -11.90
CA ILE A 447 -3.15 -2.56 -10.59
C ILE A 447 -3.62 -1.14 -10.23
N ILE A 448 -3.64 -0.20 -11.20
CA ILE A 448 -3.96 1.20 -10.91
C ILE A 448 -5.45 1.51 -11.03
N LEU A 449 -6.21 0.71 -11.77
CA LEU A 449 -7.64 0.94 -12.06
C LEU A 449 -8.49 1.14 -10.80
N PRO A 450 -8.37 0.31 -9.74
CA PRO A 450 -9.15 0.49 -8.51
C PRO A 450 -8.90 1.85 -7.85
N SER A 451 -7.64 2.29 -7.83
CA SER A 451 -7.25 3.58 -7.23
C SER A 451 -7.85 4.76 -8.00
N ILE A 452 -7.83 4.71 -9.34
CA ILE A 452 -8.43 5.75 -10.18
C ILE A 452 -9.95 5.79 -9.99
N ILE A 453 -10.62 4.63 -9.99
CA ILE A 453 -12.08 4.55 -9.79
C ILE A 453 -12.46 5.17 -8.45
N ARG A 454 -11.82 4.71 -7.36
CA ARG A 454 -12.17 5.11 -6.00
C ARG A 454 -11.92 6.60 -5.75
N GLN A 455 -10.75 7.11 -6.09
CA GLN A 455 -10.43 8.52 -5.87
C GLN A 455 -11.27 9.45 -6.73
N THR A 456 -11.57 9.05 -7.97
CA THR A 456 -12.48 9.80 -8.84
C THR A 456 -13.90 9.76 -8.28
N GLU A 457 -14.39 8.61 -7.80
CA GLU A 457 -15.70 8.48 -7.15
C GLU A 457 -15.81 9.40 -5.94
N GLU A 458 -14.84 9.36 -5.01
CA GLU A 458 -14.78 10.22 -3.82
C GLU A 458 -14.77 11.70 -4.20
N THR A 459 -14.01 12.08 -5.23
CA THR A 459 -13.97 13.45 -5.76
C THR A 459 -15.33 13.89 -6.31
N LEU A 460 -15.94 13.07 -7.16
CA LEU A 460 -17.25 13.41 -7.74
C LEU A 460 -18.35 13.47 -6.68
N MET A 461 -18.31 12.64 -5.65
CA MET A 461 -19.24 12.66 -4.53
C MET A 461 -19.08 13.90 -3.64
N SER A 462 -17.88 14.50 -3.56
CA SER A 462 -17.65 15.71 -2.77
C SER A 462 -18.23 16.99 -3.39
N ILE A 463 -18.60 16.95 -4.68
CA ILE A 463 -19.19 18.09 -5.40
C ILE A 463 -20.61 18.33 -4.90
N PRO A 464 -21.00 19.57 -4.51
CA PRO A 464 -22.34 19.88 -4.00
C PRO A 464 -23.46 19.47 -4.97
N ALA A 465 -24.53 18.85 -4.44
CA ALA A 465 -25.69 18.42 -5.22
C ALA A 465 -26.39 19.61 -5.92
N SER A 466 -26.35 20.78 -5.30
CA SER A 466 -26.95 22.01 -5.83
C SER A 466 -26.45 22.40 -7.23
N LEU A 467 -25.18 22.13 -7.55
CA LEU A 467 -24.64 22.39 -8.89
C LEU A 467 -25.26 21.47 -9.95
N ARG A 468 -25.53 20.21 -9.59
CA ARG A 468 -26.18 19.24 -10.46
C ARG A 468 -27.65 19.61 -10.67
N GLU A 469 -28.35 19.87 -9.58
CA GLU A 469 -29.77 20.23 -9.57
C GLU A 469 -30.02 21.55 -10.31
N GLY A 470 -29.18 22.56 -10.09
CA GLY A 470 -29.27 23.85 -10.81
C GLY A 470 -29.10 23.69 -12.32
N SER A 471 -28.14 22.87 -12.77
CA SER A 471 -27.94 22.58 -14.20
C SER A 471 -29.14 21.87 -14.81
N LEU A 472 -29.68 20.87 -14.14
CA LEU A 472 -30.84 20.11 -14.60
C LEU A 472 -32.10 21.01 -14.63
N ALA A 473 -32.29 21.91 -13.64
CA ALA A 473 -33.38 22.86 -13.58
C ALA A 473 -33.35 23.87 -14.75
N LEU A 474 -32.15 24.22 -15.23
CA LEU A 474 -31.96 25.03 -16.45
C LEU A 474 -32.17 24.25 -17.75
N GLY A 475 -32.64 22.99 -17.70
CA GLY A 475 -32.95 22.17 -18.86
C GLY A 475 -31.76 21.45 -19.49
N ALA A 476 -30.57 21.44 -18.84
CA ALA A 476 -29.43 20.70 -19.35
C ALA A 476 -29.67 19.19 -19.25
N SER A 477 -29.26 18.43 -20.26
CA SER A 477 -29.29 16.98 -20.18
C SER A 477 -28.24 16.46 -19.15
N LYS A 478 -28.51 15.29 -18.59
CA LYS A 478 -27.59 14.67 -17.60
C LYS A 478 -26.16 14.51 -18.11
N VAL A 479 -26.00 14.16 -19.37
CA VAL A 479 -24.67 14.03 -20.01
C VAL A 479 -23.99 15.39 -20.08
N ARG A 480 -24.71 16.45 -20.46
CA ARG A 480 -24.18 17.81 -20.52
C ARG A 480 -23.78 18.30 -19.12
N THR A 481 -24.58 18.07 -18.09
CA THR A 481 -24.25 18.38 -16.69
C THR A 481 -22.96 17.69 -16.25
N ILE A 482 -22.78 16.39 -16.59
CA ILE A 482 -21.57 15.64 -16.24
C ILE A 482 -20.33 16.26 -16.88
N PHE A 483 -20.34 16.49 -18.22
CA PHE A 483 -19.13 16.94 -18.92
C PHE A 483 -18.83 18.45 -18.76
N GLN A 484 -19.87 19.30 -18.56
CA GLN A 484 -19.66 20.75 -18.47
C GLN A 484 -19.61 21.29 -17.03
N ILE A 485 -20.09 20.52 -16.03
CA ILE A 485 -20.09 20.98 -14.63
C ILE A 485 -19.35 19.99 -13.72
N VAL A 486 -19.79 18.74 -13.67
CA VAL A 486 -19.28 17.77 -12.68
C VAL A 486 -17.82 17.44 -12.93
N LEU A 487 -17.42 17.11 -14.16
CA LEU A 487 -16.04 16.79 -14.50
C LEU A 487 -15.08 17.99 -14.34
N PRO A 488 -15.40 19.21 -14.83
CA PRO A 488 -14.56 20.37 -14.56
C PRO A 488 -14.41 20.69 -13.08
N CYS A 489 -15.48 20.65 -12.28
CA CYS A 489 -15.40 20.83 -10.83
C CYS A 489 -14.56 19.74 -10.13
N GLY A 490 -14.60 18.49 -10.62
CA GLY A 490 -13.83 17.38 -10.11
C GLY A 490 -12.41 17.26 -10.69
N PHE A 491 -12.01 18.12 -11.61
CA PHE A 491 -10.77 17.95 -12.37
C PHE A 491 -9.52 17.87 -11.49
N SER A 492 -9.43 18.68 -10.43
CA SER A 492 -8.28 18.67 -9.51
C SER A 492 -8.12 17.31 -8.80
N GLY A 493 -9.23 16.70 -8.36
CA GLY A 493 -9.19 15.39 -7.71
C GLY A 493 -8.90 14.25 -8.70
N ILE A 494 -9.41 14.34 -9.93
CA ILE A 494 -9.09 13.39 -11.00
C ILE A 494 -7.59 13.47 -11.33
N MET A 495 -7.03 14.68 -11.49
CA MET A 495 -5.59 14.84 -11.72
C MET A 495 -4.74 14.31 -10.57
N THR A 496 -5.21 14.47 -9.33
CA THR A 496 -4.56 13.86 -8.16
C THR A 496 -4.50 12.34 -8.29
N SER A 497 -5.60 11.70 -8.69
CA SER A 497 -5.64 10.23 -8.88
C SER A 497 -4.68 9.76 -9.97
N VAL A 498 -4.55 10.52 -11.04
CA VAL A 498 -3.62 10.23 -12.15
C VAL A 498 -2.16 10.32 -11.68
N ILE A 499 -1.78 11.40 -10.98
CA ILE A 499 -0.40 11.57 -10.50
C ILE A 499 -0.01 10.49 -9.50
N LEU A 500 -0.92 10.12 -8.58
CA LEU A 500 -0.69 9.01 -7.65
C LEU A 500 -0.54 7.66 -8.39
N SER A 501 -1.30 7.46 -9.47
CA SER A 501 -1.15 6.28 -10.33
C SER A 501 0.19 6.25 -11.06
N ILE A 502 0.71 7.39 -11.50
CA ILE A 502 2.07 7.49 -12.08
C ILE A 502 3.10 7.03 -11.06
N GLY A 503 3.05 7.51 -9.82
CA GLY A 503 3.96 7.10 -8.76
C GLY A 503 3.91 5.59 -8.52
N ARG A 504 2.71 4.99 -8.55
CA ARG A 504 2.52 3.54 -8.40
C ARG A 504 3.09 2.74 -9.58
N ILE A 505 2.89 3.20 -10.82
CA ILE A 505 3.46 2.56 -12.02
C ILE A 505 4.98 2.53 -11.96
N VAL A 506 5.59 3.67 -11.62
CA VAL A 506 7.05 3.83 -11.53
C VAL A 506 7.64 2.96 -10.43
N GLY A 507 6.92 2.83 -9.31
CA GLY A 507 7.32 2.03 -8.16
C GLY A 507 7.11 0.53 -8.31
N GLU A 508 6.32 0.09 -9.30
CA GLU A 508 5.96 -1.32 -9.44
C GLU A 508 7.14 -2.15 -9.97
N SER A 509 7.38 -3.29 -9.31
CA SER A 509 8.46 -4.22 -9.68
C SER A 509 7.99 -5.67 -9.73
N ALA A 510 7.33 -6.17 -8.68
CA ALA A 510 7.00 -7.59 -8.55
C ALA A 510 6.12 -8.12 -9.68
N ALA A 511 5.12 -7.36 -10.11
CA ALA A 511 4.25 -7.76 -11.22
C ALA A 511 4.97 -7.72 -12.58
N LEU A 512 5.90 -6.78 -12.75
CA LEU A 512 6.55 -6.53 -14.05
C LEU A 512 7.64 -7.55 -14.39
N ILE A 513 8.27 -8.16 -13.41
CA ILE A 513 9.28 -9.22 -13.63
C ILE A 513 8.71 -10.35 -14.50
N TYR A 514 7.44 -10.71 -14.30
CA TYR A 514 6.79 -11.83 -15.01
C TYR A 514 6.07 -11.42 -16.28
N THR A 515 5.71 -10.15 -16.43
CA THR A 515 4.89 -9.65 -17.54
C THR A 515 5.67 -8.84 -18.54
N ALA A 516 6.43 -7.84 -18.11
CA ALA A 516 7.27 -7.03 -18.99
C ALA A 516 8.64 -7.70 -19.26
N GLY A 517 9.17 -8.37 -18.24
CA GLY A 517 10.47 -9.02 -18.27
C GLY A 517 11.52 -8.30 -17.41
N ALA A 518 12.72 -8.88 -17.37
CA ALA A 518 13.89 -8.37 -16.67
C ALA A 518 15.08 -8.41 -17.63
N VAL A 519 15.21 -7.41 -18.50
CA VAL A 519 16.19 -7.34 -19.57
C VAL A 519 16.94 -6.00 -19.55
N ARG A 520 18.19 -5.97 -20.06
CA ARG A 520 19.07 -4.81 -20.03
C ARG A 520 19.24 -4.10 -21.37
N TYR A 521 18.60 -4.61 -22.43
CA TYR A 521 18.70 -4.02 -23.78
C TYR A 521 17.52 -3.12 -24.09
N MET A 522 17.72 -2.26 -25.07
CA MET A 522 16.69 -1.30 -25.56
C MET A 522 15.50 -2.04 -26.15
N PRO A 523 14.26 -1.67 -25.76
CA PRO A 523 13.07 -2.24 -26.36
C PRO A 523 12.94 -1.78 -27.82
N LYS A 524 12.56 -2.73 -28.69
CA LYS A 524 12.30 -2.44 -30.10
C LYS A 524 10.86 -2.00 -30.39
N GLY A 525 9.99 -2.05 -29.38
CA GLY A 525 8.57 -1.70 -29.48
C GLY A 525 7.77 -2.30 -28.33
N TYR A 526 6.46 -2.14 -28.36
CA TYR A 526 5.56 -2.60 -27.29
C TYR A 526 5.49 -4.13 -27.12
N LEU A 527 5.78 -4.90 -28.18
CA LEU A 527 5.82 -6.38 -28.15
C LEU A 527 7.18 -6.93 -27.73
N SER A 528 8.18 -6.09 -27.53
CA SER A 528 9.47 -6.53 -26.99
C SER A 528 9.48 -6.52 -25.46
N SER A 529 10.33 -7.35 -24.86
CA SER A 529 10.57 -7.32 -23.41
C SER A 529 11.24 -6.00 -23.02
N GLY A 530 10.94 -5.54 -21.79
CA GLY A 530 11.52 -4.33 -21.23
C GLY A 530 11.53 -4.38 -19.71
N SER A 531 12.42 -3.61 -19.07
CA SER A 531 12.51 -3.53 -17.61
C SER A 531 12.13 -2.14 -17.12
N SER A 532 11.31 -2.05 -16.07
CA SER A 532 11.08 -0.78 -15.39
C SER A 532 12.31 -0.37 -14.56
N PHE A 533 12.34 0.90 -14.14
CA PHE A 533 13.36 1.37 -13.19
C PHE A 533 13.45 0.50 -11.93
N SER A 534 12.32 0.15 -11.35
CA SER A 534 12.25 -0.67 -10.15
C SER A 534 12.75 -2.09 -10.40
N VAL A 535 12.44 -2.68 -11.57
CA VAL A 535 12.97 -4.00 -11.97
C VAL A 535 14.47 -3.93 -12.23
N MET A 536 14.97 -2.88 -12.88
CA MET A 536 16.41 -2.70 -13.12
C MET A 536 17.18 -2.55 -11.80
N MET A 537 16.63 -1.77 -10.85
CA MET A 537 17.22 -1.65 -9.51
C MET A 537 17.30 -3.01 -8.80
N TRP A 538 16.24 -3.84 -8.91
CA TRP A 538 16.26 -5.19 -8.37
C TRP A 538 17.36 -6.06 -9.01
N MET A 539 17.51 -6.00 -10.33
CA MET A 539 18.56 -6.75 -11.04
C MET A 539 19.96 -6.36 -10.55
N PHE A 540 20.24 -5.05 -10.44
CA PHE A 540 21.53 -4.58 -9.94
C PHE A 540 21.80 -4.99 -8.49
N SER A 541 20.77 -4.93 -7.66
CA SER A 541 20.86 -5.30 -6.24
C SER A 541 21.05 -6.81 -6.05
N SER A 542 20.34 -7.64 -6.81
CA SER A 542 20.39 -9.11 -6.68
C SER A 542 21.72 -9.71 -7.16
N GLU A 543 22.43 -9.03 -8.07
CA GLU A 543 23.73 -9.48 -8.54
C GLU A 543 24.88 -9.12 -7.57
N GLY A 544 24.68 -8.20 -6.64
CA GLY A 544 25.67 -7.79 -5.63
C GLY A 544 26.90 -7.06 -6.17
N LEU A 545 27.11 -7.05 -7.49
CA LEU A 545 28.27 -6.46 -8.16
C LEU A 545 28.11 -4.96 -8.45
N TYR A 546 26.87 -4.47 -8.47
CA TYR A 546 26.53 -3.13 -8.96
C TYR A 546 25.93 -2.24 -7.87
N ILE A 547 26.48 -2.29 -6.65
CA ILE A 547 25.96 -1.57 -5.48
C ILE A 547 25.88 -0.06 -5.74
N ASN A 548 26.90 0.55 -6.34
CA ASN A 548 26.92 1.98 -6.63
C ASN A 548 25.85 2.38 -7.66
N GLN A 549 25.66 1.57 -8.70
CA GLN A 549 24.60 1.77 -9.70
C GLN A 549 23.20 1.57 -9.08
N THR A 550 23.07 0.67 -8.13
CA THR A 550 21.82 0.48 -7.37
C THR A 550 21.50 1.73 -6.55
N PHE A 551 22.47 2.33 -5.83
CA PHE A 551 22.28 3.59 -5.12
C PHE A 551 21.91 4.74 -6.08
N ALA A 552 22.58 4.83 -7.23
CA ALA A 552 22.26 5.83 -8.26
C ALA A 552 20.84 5.66 -8.79
N THR A 553 20.42 4.43 -9.11
CA THR A 553 19.06 4.13 -9.57
C THR A 553 18.01 4.44 -8.52
N ALA A 554 18.27 4.08 -7.25
CA ALA A 554 17.40 4.41 -6.12
C ALA A 554 17.25 5.92 -5.95
N SER A 555 18.35 6.69 -6.10
CA SER A 555 18.32 8.15 -6.03
C SER A 555 17.49 8.77 -7.14
N ILE A 556 17.61 8.27 -8.37
CA ILE A 556 16.80 8.73 -9.51
C ILE A 556 15.32 8.45 -9.26
N LEU A 557 14.97 7.27 -8.77
CA LEU A 557 13.59 6.92 -8.39
C LEU A 557 13.05 7.87 -7.31
N LEU A 558 13.83 8.15 -6.28
CA LEU A 558 13.44 9.10 -5.22
C LEU A 558 13.24 10.51 -5.76
N ILE A 559 14.16 11.02 -6.57
CA ILE A 559 14.04 12.35 -7.17
C ILE A 559 12.78 12.43 -8.04
N MET A 560 12.53 11.40 -8.85
CA MET A 560 11.35 11.35 -9.70
C MET A 560 10.04 11.41 -8.88
N ILE A 561 9.98 10.70 -7.76
CA ILE A 561 8.82 10.72 -6.86
C ILE A 561 8.68 12.07 -6.17
N ILE A 562 9.78 12.68 -5.72
CA ILE A 562 9.78 14.02 -5.13
C ILE A 562 9.23 15.04 -6.15
N VAL A 563 9.68 14.99 -7.40
CA VAL A 563 9.20 15.85 -8.48
C VAL A 563 7.72 15.63 -8.76
N LEU A 564 7.26 14.36 -8.84
CA LEU A 564 5.85 14.04 -9.04
C LEU A 564 4.97 14.58 -7.92
N ASN A 565 5.38 14.42 -6.65
CA ASN A 565 4.63 14.94 -5.50
C ASN A 565 4.65 16.47 -5.45
N ALA A 566 5.75 17.10 -5.82
CA ALA A 566 5.83 18.56 -5.95
C ALA A 566 4.86 19.07 -7.05
N LEU A 567 4.83 18.42 -8.21
CA LEU A 567 3.85 18.71 -9.28
C LEU A 567 2.41 18.57 -8.78
N LEU A 568 2.11 17.51 -8.03
CA LEU A 568 0.79 17.29 -7.41
C LEU A 568 0.41 18.46 -6.50
N PHE A 569 1.34 18.90 -5.66
CA PHE A 569 1.12 20.04 -4.76
C PHE A 569 0.84 21.33 -5.54
N PHE A 570 1.63 21.63 -6.59
CA PHE A 570 1.45 22.82 -7.42
C PHE A 570 0.13 22.79 -8.19
N VAL A 571 -0.23 21.65 -8.79
CA VAL A 571 -1.51 21.46 -9.50
C VAL A 571 -2.67 21.71 -8.55
N ASN A 572 -2.67 21.09 -7.37
CA ASN A 572 -3.73 21.26 -6.37
C ASN A 572 -3.82 22.71 -5.86
N LYS A 573 -2.68 23.39 -5.66
CA LYS A 573 -2.66 24.79 -5.22
C LYS A 573 -3.22 25.75 -6.29
N LYS A 574 -2.87 25.54 -7.56
CA LYS A 574 -3.34 26.36 -8.67
C LYS A 574 -4.83 26.19 -8.92
N LEU A 575 -5.31 24.93 -8.94
CA LEU A 575 -6.72 24.61 -9.19
C LEU A 575 -7.65 24.96 -8.03
N LYS A 576 -7.17 25.03 -6.77
CA LYS A 576 -7.96 25.50 -5.63
C LYS A 576 -8.21 27.02 -5.64
N LYS A 577 -7.44 27.79 -6.40
CA LYS A 577 -7.62 29.26 -6.52
C LYS A 577 -8.75 29.64 -7.48
N ASP A 578 -9.21 28.73 -8.33
CA ASP A 578 -10.17 29.01 -9.40
C ASP A 578 -11.62 28.63 -9.02
N TYR A 579 -11.87 28.20 -7.77
CA TYR A 579 -13.18 27.90 -7.19
C TYR A 579 -13.22 28.35 -5.72
#